data_80b3c67d0ab7a2468cfbc3b5e97447dc
#
_entry.id   80b3c67d0ab7a2468cfbc3b5e97447dc
#
_cell.length_a   1.000
_cell.length_b   1.000
_cell.length_c   1.000
_cell.angle_alpha   90.00
_cell.angle_beta   90.00
_cell.angle_gamma   90.00
#
_symmetry.space_group_name_H-M   'P 1'
#
loop_
_entity.id
_entity.type
_entity.pdbx_description
1 polymer ?
#
loop_
_entity_poly.entity_id
_entity_poly.type
_entity_poly.pdbx_seq_one_letter_code
_entity_poly.pdbx_strand_id
1 'polypeptide(L)'
;MPLPIINPLIDKLSAPPIPAVQAWARQYDGAHGPLVDLSQAVPGYPPHPDMLRFLGEAASSVAYAGYGPIEGETVLREAYARHVGNLYGAEIKAGNIHITSGCNQAFIAAIMCVAQSGDTVLATDPFYFNHQSSLEMLGIRSETMLCRAENGFVPDIEDVRAALHKGVRALVLVSPNNPTGAIYPPQLLAQIYAACRDNGTWLLLDETYRDFLSDADQAPHDLFKEADWPSHLIQLYSFSKSFCIPGHRLGAIVAGADMVANVAKAMDNLQICATRAPQIAVSRAIEPLQSWRDDNRKEIARRAEALRVSMSNVVGW
;
A
#
# COMPACT_ATOMS: atom_id res chain seq x y z
N MET A 1 -45.19 4.79 7.76
CA MET A 1 -44.32 3.59 7.84
C MET A 1 -42.91 4.06 8.16
N PRO A 2 -42.16 3.41 9.05
CA PRO A 2 -40.77 3.77 9.27
C PRO A 2 -39.97 3.52 7.98
N LEU A 3 -39.09 4.45 7.64
CA LEU A 3 -38.21 4.32 6.48
C LEU A 3 -37.02 3.39 6.85
N PRO A 4 -36.51 2.57 5.90
CA PRO A 4 -35.29 1.85 6.09
C PRO A 4 -34.14 2.81 6.39
N ILE A 5 -33.24 2.44 7.28
CA ILE A 5 -32.06 3.25 7.61
C ILE A 5 -30.81 2.67 6.95
N ILE A 6 -29.91 3.55 6.51
CA ILE A 6 -28.57 3.15 6.04
C ILE A 6 -27.73 2.76 7.27
N ASN A 7 -26.79 1.83 7.08
CA ASN A 7 -25.83 1.48 8.13
C ASN A 7 -25.12 2.75 8.63
N PRO A 8 -25.23 3.09 9.93
CA PRO A 8 -24.64 4.31 10.48
C PRO A 8 -23.13 4.42 10.30
N LEU A 9 -22.41 3.29 10.19
CA LEU A 9 -20.97 3.29 9.94
C LEU A 9 -20.64 3.79 8.52
N ILE A 10 -21.52 3.53 7.56
CA ILE A 10 -21.36 4.01 6.17
C ILE A 10 -21.86 5.44 6.03
N ASP A 11 -23.00 5.75 6.64
CA ASP A 11 -23.64 7.07 6.55
C ASP A 11 -22.77 8.21 7.10
N LYS A 12 -21.92 7.89 8.09
CA LYS A 12 -21.00 8.86 8.73
C LYS A 12 -19.67 9.05 7.99
N LEU A 13 -19.37 8.20 6.99
CA LEU A 13 -18.10 8.34 6.27
C LEU A 13 -18.05 9.66 5.51
N SER A 14 -16.90 10.31 5.55
CA SER A 14 -16.66 11.48 4.72
C SER A 14 -16.66 11.11 3.24
N ALA A 15 -17.17 12.00 2.39
CA ALA A 15 -17.08 11.82 0.95
C ALA A 15 -15.63 11.76 0.50
N PRO A 16 -15.28 10.92 -0.51
CA PRO A 16 -13.91 10.85 -1.02
C PRO A 16 -13.41 12.22 -1.49
N PRO A 17 -12.22 12.69 -1.08
CA PRO A 17 -11.74 14.05 -1.37
C PRO A 17 -11.37 14.26 -2.84
N ILE A 18 -10.91 13.23 -3.54
CA ILE A 18 -10.42 13.34 -4.92
C ILE A 18 -11.48 13.80 -5.90
N PRO A 19 -12.73 13.26 -5.90
CA PRO A 19 -13.79 13.79 -6.78
C PRO A 19 -14.10 15.26 -6.56
N ALA A 20 -14.00 15.78 -5.33
CA ALA A 20 -14.20 17.20 -5.02
C ALA A 20 -13.09 18.06 -5.66
N VAL A 21 -11.81 17.65 -5.51
CA VAL A 21 -10.67 18.34 -6.14
C VAL A 21 -10.78 18.31 -7.66
N GLN A 22 -11.17 17.19 -8.26
CA GLN A 22 -11.40 17.08 -9.69
C GLN A 22 -12.58 17.95 -10.16
N ALA A 23 -13.60 18.15 -9.33
CA ALA A 23 -14.68 19.08 -9.64
C ALA A 23 -14.19 20.53 -9.69
N TRP A 24 -13.27 20.94 -8.81
CA TRP A 24 -12.63 22.25 -8.90
C TRP A 24 -11.76 22.37 -10.14
N ALA A 25 -10.96 21.35 -10.44
CA ALA A 25 -10.11 21.34 -11.64
C ALA A 25 -10.92 21.54 -12.93
N ARG A 26 -12.11 20.96 -13.04
CA ARG A 26 -13.00 21.15 -14.19
C ARG A 26 -13.56 22.59 -14.35
N GLN A 27 -13.51 23.40 -13.29
CA GLN A 27 -13.95 24.81 -13.31
C GLN A 27 -12.82 25.77 -13.66
N TYR A 28 -11.58 25.28 -13.79
CA TYR A 28 -10.44 26.11 -14.11
C TYR A 28 -10.51 26.58 -15.57
N ASP A 29 -10.43 27.89 -15.78
CA ASP A 29 -10.59 28.54 -17.07
C ASP A 29 -9.30 28.68 -17.90
N GLY A 30 -8.16 28.25 -17.35
CA GLY A 30 -6.86 28.36 -18.02
C GLY A 30 -6.21 29.75 -17.92
N ALA A 31 -6.73 30.69 -17.11
CA ALA A 31 -6.25 32.07 -17.03
C ALA A 31 -4.76 32.18 -16.63
N HIS A 32 -4.19 31.18 -15.96
CA HIS A 32 -2.80 31.16 -15.52
C HIS A 32 -1.95 30.08 -16.20
N GLY A 33 -2.37 29.60 -17.37
CA GLY A 33 -1.69 28.55 -18.14
C GLY A 33 -2.37 27.17 -18.03
N PRO A 34 -1.74 26.11 -18.52
CA PRO A 34 -2.33 24.78 -18.48
C PRO A 34 -2.48 24.27 -17.04
N LEU A 35 -3.57 23.54 -16.78
CA LEU A 35 -3.80 22.89 -15.49
C LEU A 35 -2.67 21.87 -15.22
N VAL A 36 -2.09 21.93 -14.02
CA VAL A 36 -1.18 20.92 -13.50
C VAL A 36 -1.93 20.12 -12.43
N ASP A 37 -2.29 18.90 -12.75
CA ASP A 37 -3.04 18.02 -11.82
C ASP A 37 -2.08 17.33 -10.86
N LEU A 38 -2.13 17.71 -9.58
CA LEU A 38 -1.40 17.12 -8.47
C LEU A 38 -2.33 16.41 -7.47
N SER A 39 -3.56 16.10 -7.86
CA SER A 39 -4.59 15.54 -6.97
C SER A 39 -4.36 14.07 -6.62
N GLN A 40 -3.59 13.34 -7.41
CA GLN A 40 -3.32 11.92 -7.18
C GLN A 40 -1.84 11.58 -7.37
N ALA A 41 -1.30 10.79 -6.43
CA ALA A 41 0.04 10.23 -6.54
C ALA A 41 0.07 9.08 -7.57
N VAL A 42 -0.03 9.42 -8.86
CA VAL A 42 0.09 8.49 -9.98
C VAL A 42 1.29 8.92 -10.82
N PRO A 43 2.21 7.98 -11.19
CA PRO A 43 3.31 8.31 -12.07
C PRO A 43 2.81 8.95 -13.37
N GLY A 44 3.46 10.05 -13.80
CA GLY A 44 3.06 10.82 -14.98
C GLY A 44 3.60 10.25 -16.30
N TYR A 45 3.94 8.96 -16.35
CA TYR A 45 4.41 8.26 -17.55
C TYR A 45 3.52 7.03 -17.80
N PRO A 46 3.37 6.59 -19.08
CA PRO A 46 2.50 5.45 -19.42
C PRO A 46 3.11 4.12 -18.94
N PRO A 47 2.30 3.06 -18.86
CA PRO A 47 2.81 1.70 -18.70
C PRO A 47 3.77 1.33 -19.84
N HIS A 48 4.71 0.42 -19.55
CA HIS A 48 5.59 -0.13 -20.60
C HIS A 48 4.76 -0.84 -21.69
N PRO A 49 5.13 -0.72 -22.98
CA PRO A 49 4.40 -1.38 -24.07
C PRO A 49 4.24 -2.90 -23.86
N ASP A 50 5.27 -3.58 -23.36
CA ASP A 50 5.18 -5.01 -23.05
C ASP A 50 4.20 -5.31 -21.92
N MET A 51 4.06 -4.44 -20.91
CA MET A 51 3.02 -4.61 -19.90
C MET A 51 1.63 -4.59 -20.53
N LEU A 52 1.37 -3.63 -21.44
CA LEU A 52 0.09 -3.55 -22.15
C LEU A 52 -0.14 -4.78 -23.05
N ARG A 53 0.91 -5.25 -23.71
CA ARG A 53 0.87 -6.48 -24.52
C ARG A 53 0.52 -7.70 -23.65
N PHE A 54 1.22 -7.90 -22.53
CA PHE A 54 0.95 -9.01 -21.59
C PHE A 54 -0.47 -8.97 -21.03
N LEU A 55 -0.98 -7.77 -20.73
CA LEU A 55 -2.36 -7.58 -20.28
C LEU A 55 -3.36 -7.99 -21.37
N GLY A 56 -3.15 -7.54 -22.62
CA GLY A 56 -3.99 -7.88 -23.75
C GLY A 56 -3.99 -9.39 -24.05
N GLU A 57 -2.83 -10.02 -24.07
CA GLU A 57 -2.68 -11.47 -24.27
C GLU A 57 -3.40 -12.28 -23.17
N ALA A 58 -3.23 -11.88 -21.91
CA ALA A 58 -3.89 -12.56 -20.80
C ALA A 58 -5.42 -12.35 -20.84
N ALA A 59 -5.89 -11.13 -21.09
CA ALA A 59 -7.31 -10.80 -21.13
C ALA A 59 -8.06 -11.48 -22.27
N SER A 60 -7.39 -11.75 -23.40
CA SER A 60 -7.97 -12.44 -24.56
C SER A 60 -7.89 -13.97 -24.46
N SER A 61 -7.23 -14.52 -23.44
CA SER A 61 -7.05 -15.96 -23.28
C SER A 61 -8.21 -16.62 -22.54
N VAL A 62 -8.82 -17.65 -23.14
CA VAL A 62 -9.84 -18.50 -22.52
C VAL A 62 -9.34 -19.16 -21.21
N ALA A 63 -8.03 -19.43 -21.10
CA ALA A 63 -7.44 -20.03 -19.91
C ALA A 63 -7.63 -19.20 -18.62
N TYR A 64 -7.85 -17.90 -18.76
CA TYR A 64 -8.03 -16.98 -17.63
C TYR A 64 -9.44 -16.40 -17.50
N ALA A 65 -10.41 -16.95 -18.24
CA ALA A 65 -11.80 -16.50 -18.17
C ALA A 65 -12.56 -17.06 -16.95
N GLY A 66 -12.16 -18.23 -16.44
CA GLY A 66 -12.74 -18.83 -15.22
C GLY A 66 -12.14 -18.29 -13.94
N TYR A 67 -12.67 -18.73 -12.79
CA TYR A 67 -12.09 -18.41 -11.48
C TYR A 67 -10.65 -18.93 -11.36
N GLY A 68 -9.81 -18.20 -10.65
CA GLY A 68 -8.47 -18.58 -10.28
C GLY A 68 -8.37 -19.02 -8.82
N PRO A 69 -7.16 -19.36 -8.35
CA PRO A 69 -6.92 -19.63 -6.93
C PRO A 69 -7.25 -18.40 -6.06
N ILE A 70 -7.81 -18.65 -4.88
CA ILE A 70 -8.22 -17.59 -3.95
C ILE A 70 -7.01 -16.70 -3.57
N GLU A 71 -5.88 -17.32 -3.26
CA GLU A 71 -4.65 -16.63 -2.88
C GLU A 71 -3.97 -15.92 -4.06
N GLY A 72 -4.43 -16.14 -5.28
CA GLY A 72 -3.87 -15.64 -6.53
C GLY A 72 -3.07 -16.66 -7.32
N GLU A 73 -2.79 -16.33 -8.58
CA GLU A 73 -2.08 -17.18 -9.53
C GLU A 73 -0.71 -17.61 -8.99
N THR A 74 -0.43 -18.89 -8.98
CA THR A 74 0.82 -19.46 -8.47
C THR A 74 2.04 -18.83 -9.13
N VAL A 75 1.98 -18.63 -10.45
CA VAL A 75 3.09 -18.01 -11.20
C VAL A 75 3.40 -16.58 -10.73
N LEU A 76 2.39 -15.80 -10.33
CA LEU A 76 2.63 -14.45 -9.76
C LEU A 76 3.14 -14.55 -8.33
N ARG A 77 2.55 -15.41 -7.51
CA ARG A 77 2.97 -15.58 -6.10
C ARG A 77 4.43 -16.03 -6.02
N GLU A 78 4.86 -16.95 -6.86
CA GLU A 78 6.25 -17.40 -6.95
C GLU A 78 7.19 -16.30 -7.46
N ALA A 79 6.81 -15.61 -8.55
CA ALA A 79 7.62 -14.51 -9.09
C ALA A 79 7.76 -13.37 -8.09
N TYR A 80 6.67 -13.00 -7.40
CA TYR A 80 6.68 -11.94 -6.41
C TYR A 80 7.42 -12.35 -5.13
N ALA A 81 7.29 -13.59 -4.69
CA ALA A 81 8.06 -14.10 -3.55
C ALA A 81 9.58 -14.05 -3.82
N ARG A 82 10.03 -14.46 -5.01
CA ARG A 82 11.45 -14.32 -5.41
C ARG A 82 11.88 -12.85 -5.43
N HIS A 83 11.05 -11.97 -6.00
CA HIS A 83 11.35 -10.54 -6.05
C HIS A 83 11.50 -9.93 -4.65
N VAL A 84 10.54 -10.20 -3.75
CA VAL A 84 10.60 -9.74 -2.34
C VAL A 84 11.80 -10.36 -1.62
N GLY A 85 12.00 -11.67 -1.76
CA GLY A 85 13.14 -12.37 -1.16
C GLY A 85 14.49 -11.78 -1.57
N ASN A 86 14.67 -11.49 -2.85
CA ASN A 86 15.89 -10.85 -3.36
C ASN A 86 16.04 -9.42 -2.82
N LEU A 87 14.95 -8.64 -2.81
CA LEU A 87 14.99 -7.24 -2.36
C LEU A 87 15.37 -7.12 -0.87
N TYR A 88 14.82 -7.99 -0.02
CA TYR A 88 15.05 -7.92 1.44
C TYR A 88 16.16 -8.86 1.93
N GLY A 89 16.73 -9.67 1.07
CA GLY A 89 17.73 -10.66 1.46
C GLY A 89 17.17 -11.69 2.46
N ALA A 90 15.93 -12.13 2.27
CA ALA A 90 15.18 -13.01 3.17
C ALA A 90 14.47 -14.14 2.41
N GLU A 91 14.20 -15.25 3.10
CA GLU A 91 13.44 -16.35 2.49
C GLU A 91 11.93 -16.06 2.53
N ILE A 92 11.36 -15.72 1.36
CA ILE A 92 9.92 -15.54 1.17
C ILE A 92 9.42 -16.61 0.19
N LYS A 93 8.38 -17.34 0.57
CA LYS A 93 7.78 -18.42 -0.22
C LYS A 93 6.45 -17.97 -0.83
N ALA A 94 6.00 -18.63 -1.88
CA ALA A 94 4.67 -18.39 -2.45
C ALA A 94 3.54 -18.51 -1.41
N GLY A 95 3.71 -19.36 -0.40
CA GLY A 95 2.78 -19.48 0.74
C GLY A 95 2.69 -18.25 1.65
N ASN A 96 3.65 -17.33 1.55
CA ASN A 96 3.63 -16.05 2.26
C ASN A 96 2.92 -14.93 1.47
N ILE A 97 2.45 -15.21 0.25
CA ILE A 97 1.88 -14.20 -0.65
C ILE A 97 0.39 -14.44 -0.84
N HIS A 98 -0.41 -13.39 -0.66
CA HIS A 98 -1.80 -13.31 -1.11
C HIS A 98 -1.98 -12.15 -2.08
N ILE A 99 -2.58 -12.40 -3.24
CA ILE A 99 -2.85 -11.38 -4.25
C ILE A 99 -4.25 -10.81 -4.05
N THR A 100 -4.38 -9.49 -4.19
CA THR A 100 -5.61 -8.74 -3.95
C THR A 100 -5.94 -7.79 -5.10
N SER A 101 -7.16 -7.27 -5.12
CA SER A 101 -7.59 -6.24 -6.09
C SER A 101 -7.12 -4.84 -5.67
N GLY A 102 -5.81 -4.66 -5.58
CA GLY A 102 -5.12 -3.46 -5.15
C GLY A 102 -4.92 -3.39 -3.64
N CYS A 103 -4.07 -2.44 -3.20
CA CYS A 103 -3.63 -2.34 -1.81
C CYS A 103 -4.78 -1.99 -0.84
N ASN A 104 -5.82 -1.26 -1.27
CA ASN A 104 -6.98 -0.99 -0.41
C ASN A 104 -7.68 -2.28 0.02
N GLN A 105 -7.85 -3.25 -0.91
CA GLN A 105 -8.41 -4.54 -0.54
C GLN A 105 -7.46 -5.35 0.33
N ALA A 106 -6.14 -5.27 0.07
CA ALA A 106 -5.12 -5.88 0.93
C ALA A 106 -5.23 -5.37 2.37
N PHE A 107 -5.37 -4.07 2.54
CA PHE A 107 -5.54 -3.45 3.86
C PHE A 107 -6.81 -3.96 4.56
N ILE A 108 -7.97 -3.89 3.91
CA ILE A 108 -9.25 -4.35 4.49
C ILE A 108 -9.16 -5.82 4.90
N ALA A 109 -8.65 -6.69 4.00
CA ALA A 109 -8.54 -8.12 4.28
C ALA A 109 -7.59 -8.41 5.45
N ALA A 110 -6.44 -7.72 5.52
CA ALA A 110 -5.50 -7.84 6.64
C ALA A 110 -6.12 -7.35 7.96
N ILE A 111 -6.78 -6.20 7.96
CA ILE A 111 -7.43 -5.63 9.15
C ILE A 111 -8.53 -6.55 9.67
N MET A 112 -9.37 -7.12 8.80
CA MET A 112 -10.42 -8.09 9.20
C MET A 112 -9.84 -9.34 9.87
N CYS A 113 -8.57 -9.68 9.62
CA CYS A 113 -7.90 -10.80 10.27
C CYS A 113 -7.29 -10.46 11.63
N VAL A 114 -7.01 -9.18 11.93
CA VAL A 114 -6.29 -8.78 13.14
C VAL A 114 -7.12 -7.98 14.13
N ALA A 115 -8.23 -7.37 13.68
CA ALA A 115 -9.08 -6.52 14.50
C ALA A 115 -10.56 -6.71 14.18
N GLN A 116 -11.42 -6.50 15.16
CA GLN A 116 -12.88 -6.54 15.06
C GLN A 116 -13.50 -5.20 15.50
N SER A 117 -14.79 -5.02 15.23
CA SER A 117 -15.53 -3.83 15.69
C SER A 117 -15.32 -3.59 17.18
N GLY A 118 -14.99 -2.36 17.54
CA GLY A 118 -14.67 -1.93 18.91
C GLY A 118 -13.19 -2.07 19.32
N ASP A 119 -12.37 -2.80 18.57
CA ASP A 119 -10.92 -2.81 18.76
C ASP A 119 -10.28 -1.48 18.35
N THR A 120 -9.01 -1.28 18.72
CA THR A 120 -8.23 -0.09 18.38
C THR A 120 -7.09 -0.45 17.41
N VAL A 121 -6.94 0.36 16.37
CA VAL A 121 -5.80 0.36 15.45
C VAL A 121 -5.13 1.72 15.50
N LEU A 122 -3.81 1.72 15.68
CA LEU A 122 -2.98 2.92 15.74
C LEU A 122 -2.43 3.25 14.34
N ALA A 123 -2.39 4.52 13.97
CA ALA A 123 -1.79 5.02 12.73
C ALA A 123 -0.96 6.28 12.98
N THR A 124 -0.13 6.67 12.02
CA THR A 124 0.52 7.99 12.02
C THR A 124 -0.45 9.08 11.57
N ASP A 125 -0.26 10.30 12.03
CA ASP A 125 -0.93 11.50 11.51
C ASP A 125 0.16 12.46 11.01
N PRO A 126 0.21 12.79 9.70
CA PRO A 126 -0.75 12.47 8.62
C PRO A 126 -0.82 11.00 8.24
N PHE A 127 -2.03 10.55 7.86
CA PHE A 127 -2.36 9.18 7.46
C PHE A 127 -2.92 9.12 6.04
N TYR A 128 -2.90 7.92 5.46
CA TYR A 128 -3.60 7.65 4.20
C TYR A 128 -5.11 7.52 4.47
N PHE A 129 -5.90 8.44 3.94
CA PHE A 129 -7.32 8.59 4.27
C PHE A 129 -8.17 7.32 4.04
N ASN A 130 -7.83 6.48 3.05
CA ASN A 130 -8.57 5.22 2.84
C ASN A 130 -8.34 4.20 3.94
N HIS A 131 -7.17 4.22 4.64
CA HIS A 131 -6.98 3.37 5.81
C HIS A 131 -7.94 3.78 6.92
N GLN A 132 -8.02 5.09 7.23
CA GLN A 132 -8.94 5.63 8.21
C GLN A 132 -10.41 5.27 7.89
N SER A 133 -10.86 5.56 6.67
CA SER A 133 -12.23 5.27 6.25
C SER A 133 -12.55 3.77 6.31
N SER A 134 -11.57 2.91 6.01
CA SER A 134 -11.74 1.45 6.11
C SER A 134 -11.93 0.98 7.55
N LEU A 135 -11.18 1.56 8.51
CA LEU A 135 -11.34 1.27 9.93
C LEU A 135 -12.72 1.72 10.42
N GLU A 136 -13.14 2.94 10.08
CA GLU A 136 -14.46 3.49 10.42
C GLU A 136 -15.59 2.61 9.87
N MET A 137 -15.49 2.18 8.60
CA MET A 137 -16.44 1.30 7.94
C MET A 137 -16.60 -0.04 8.66
N LEU A 138 -15.51 -0.56 9.26
CA LEU A 138 -15.51 -1.81 10.03
C LEU A 138 -15.88 -1.61 11.51
N GLY A 139 -16.12 -0.37 11.94
CA GLY A 139 -16.42 -0.05 13.35
C GLY A 139 -15.20 -0.21 14.28
N ILE A 140 -14.00 -0.14 13.72
CA ILE A 140 -12.73 -0.20 14.44
C ILE A 140 -12.33 1.22 14.82
N ARG A 141 -11.90 1.44 16.07
CA ARG A 141 -11.41 2.74 16.52
C ARG A 141 -10.02 2.99 15.92
N SER A 142 -9.86 4.15 15.31
CA SER A 142 -8.56 4.63 14.88
C SER A 142 -8.03 5.62 15.90
N GLU A 143 -6.86 5.33 16.45
CA GLU A 143 -6.05 6.27 17.21
C GLU A 143 -4.86 6.71 16.36
N THR A 144 -4.44 7.96 16.51
CA THR A 144 -3.33 8.49 15.71
C THR A 144 -2.23 9.05 16.61
N MET A 145 -0.99 8.94 16.15
CA MET A 145 0.17 9.60 16.73
C MET A 145 0.69 10.66 15.75
N LEU A 146 0.90 11.86 16.26
CA LEU A 146 1.33 13.01 15.45
C LEU A 146 2.78 12.84 15.00
N CYS A 147 3.01 12.88 13.70
CA CYS A 147 4.33 13.01 13.09
C CYS A 147 4.56 14.49 12.74
N ARG A 148 5.60 15.11 13.30
CA ARG A 148 5.83 16.54 13.21
C ARG A 148 6.58 16.93 11.94
N ALA A 149 6.21 18.05 11.34
CA ALA A 149 6.84 18.58 10.12
C ALA A 149 8.33 18.88 10.32
N GLU A 150 8.73 19.38 11.48
CA GLU A 150 10.12 19.66 11.85
C GLU A 150 11.00 18.41 11.89
N ASN A 151 10.39 17.22 12.05
CA ASN A 151 11.04 15.91 11.98
C ASN A 151 10.84 15.24 10.60
N GLY A 152 10.43 16.00 9.58
CA GLY A 152 10.13 15.48 8.25
C GLY A 152 8.98 14.47 8.22
N PHE A 153 8.05 14.56 9.15
CA PHE A 153 6.92 13.63 9.34
C PHE A 153 7.32 12.18 9.62
N VAL A 154 8.53 11.97 10.11
CA VAL A 154 9.00 10.66 10.60
C VAL A 154 8.50 10.50 12.05
N PRO A 155 7.88 9.36 12.43
CA PRO A 155 7.42 9.13 13.79
C PRO A 155 8.60 9.07 14.79
N ASP A 156 8.37 9.57 16.00
CA ASP A 156 9.30 9.41 17.11
C ASP A 156 9.05 8.06 17.79
N ILE A 157 10.11 7.32 18.12
CA ILE A 157 9.97 5.99 18.75
C ILE A 157 9.35 6.08 20.15
N GLU A 158 9.60 7.15 20.89
CA GLU A 158 9.02 7.32 22.23
C GLU A 158 7.52 7.65 22.13
N ASP A 159 7.10 8.45 21.12
CA ASP A 159 5.69 8.67 20.84
C ASP A 159 4.99 7.34 20.43
N VAL A 160 5.65 6.49 19.63
CA VAL A 160 5.15 5.15 19.29
C VAL A 160 4.97 4.29 20.54
N ARG A 161 5.99 4.20 21.41
CA ARG A 161 5.94 3.42 22.65
C ARG A 161 4.84 3.90 23.60
N ALA A 162 4.66 5.21 23.70
CA ALA A 162 3.62 5.80 24.52
C ALA A 162 2.20 5.52 24.00
N ALA A 163 2.03 5.47 22.67
CA ALA A 163 0.77 5.19 22.02
C ALA A 163 0.41 3.68 22.01
N LEU A 164 1.41 2.78 22.10
CA LEU A 164 1.22 1.34 22.17
C LEU A 164 0.75 0.92 23.56
N HIS A 165 -0.56 0.97 23.80
CA HIS A 165 -1.17 0.49 25.05
C HIS A 165 -1.85 -0.88 24.84
N LYS A 166 -2.21 -1.54 25.96
CA LYS A 166 -2.95 -2.80 25.92
C LYS A 166 -4.30 -2.60 25.24
N GLY A 167 -4.56 -3.35 24.17
CA GLY A 167 -5.78 -3.26 23.37
C GLY A 167 -5.57 -2.67 21.98
N VAL A 168 -4.39 -2.11 21.66
CA VAL A 168 -3.99 -1.80 20.28
C VAL A 168 -3.72 -3.12 19.55
N ARG A 169 -4.54 -3.42 18.56
CA ARG A 169 -4.45 -4.68 17.78
C ARG A 169 -3.41 -4.63 16.68
N ALA A 170 -3.28 -3.45 16.06
CA ALA A 170 -2.33 -3.22 14.99
C ALA A 170 -1.82 -1.78 15.00
N LEU A 171 -0.57 -1.58 14.57
CA LEU A 171 -0.01 -0.32 14.15
C LEU A 171 0.13 -0.32 12.64
N VAL A 172 -0.41 0.70 11.98
CA VAL A 172 -0.35 0.89 10.52
C VAL A 172 0.65 1.97 10.19
N LEU A 173 1.66 1.62 9.40
CA LEU A 173 2.64 2.53 8.85
C LEU A 173 2.58 2.52 7.33
N VAL A 174 2.85 3.66 6.71
CA VAL A 174 3.01 3.80 5.25
C VAL A 174 4.40 4.38 4.98
N SER A 175 5.29 3.63 4.31
CA SER A 175 6.65 4.11 4.02
C SER A 175 7.12 3.61 2.64
N PRO A 176 7.46 4.54 1.71
CA PRO A 176 7.29 5.99 1.76
C PRO A 176 5.86 6.42 2.02
N ASN A 177 5.69 7.47 2.85
CA ASN A 177 4.38 7.85 3.36
C ASN A 177 3.51 8.56 2.30
N ASN A 178 2.24 8.24 2.28
CA ASN A 178 1.19 9.02 1.65
C ASN A 178 0.32 9.64 2.75
N PRO A 179 0.29 11.01 2.89
CA PRO A 179 0.56 11.99 1.84
C PRO A 179 1.93 12.70 1.91
N THR A 180 2.74 12.51 2.96
CA THR A 180 3.88 13.39 3.26
C THR A 180 5.13 13.13 2.43
N GLY A 181 5.27 11.92 1.85
CA GLY A 181 6.49 11.47 1.19
C GLY A 181 7.61 11.07 2.16
N ALA A 182 7.37 11.09 3.48
CA ALA A 182 8.36 10.70 4.48
C ALA A 182 8.81 9.24 4.28
N ILE A 183 10.10 9.01 4.39
CA ILE A 183 10.72 7.68 4.34
C ILE A 183 11.18 7.35 5.76
N TYR A 184 10.69 6.24 6.29
CA TYR A 184 11.06 5.84 7.65
C TYR A 184 12.38 5.05 7.62
N PRO A 185 13.39 5.49 8.40
CA PRO A 185 14.68 4.81 8.43
C PRO A 185 14.58 3.32 8.84
N PRO A 186 15.38 2.41 8.25
CA PRO A 186 15.35 0.98 8.59
C PRO A 186 15.51 0.70 10.09
N GLN A 187 16.38 1.47 10.76
CA GLN A 187 16.63 1.34 12.21
C GLN A 187 15.40 1.72 13.03
N LEU A 188 14.66 2.75 12.61
CA LEU A 188 13.41 3.14 13.26
C LEU A 188 12.33 2.07 13.06
N LEU A 189 12.19 1.54 11.82
CA LEU A 189 11.26 0.44 11.55
C LEU A 189 11.56 -0.80 12.41
N ALA A 190 12.84 -1.14 12.61
CA ALA A 190 13.22 -2.22 13.50
C ALA A 190 12.85 -1.95 14.98
N GLN A 191 13.02 -0.71 15.46
CA GLN A 191 12.61 -0.32 16.81
C GLN A 191 11.10 -0.37 16.99
N ILE A 192 10.34 0.11 15.99
CA ILE A 192 8.87 0.06 15.99
C ILE A 192 8.38 -1.39 15.95
N TYR A 193 8.98 -2.23 15.10
CA TYR A 193 8.66 -3.65 15.04
C TYR A 193 8.85 -4.33 16.41
N ALA A 194 10.00 -4.10 17.05
CA ALA A 194 10.26 -4.64 18.39
C ALA A 194 9.22 -4.15 19.42
N ALA A 195 8.86 -2.86 19.41
CA ALA A 195 7.85 -2.32 20.30
C ALA A 195 6.46 -2.94 20.06
N CYS A 196 6.07 -3.14 18.80
CA CYS A 196 4.82 -3.82 18.44
C CYS A 196 4.81 -5.27 18.92
N ARG A 197 5.89 -6.02 18.64
CA ARG A 197 6.06 -7.41 19.08
C ARG A 197 5.93 -7.54 20.60
N ASP A 198 6.65 -6.70 21.34
CA ASP A 198 6.68 -6.73 22.81
C ASP A 198 5.32 -6.36 23.42
N ASN A 199 4.50 -5.58 22.71
CA ASN A 199 3.13 -5.25 23.11
C ASN A 199 2.07 -6.29 22.64
N GLY A 200 2.44 -7.24 21.78
CA GLY A 200 1.49 -8.17 21.14
C GLY A 200 0.61 -7.52 20.07
N THR A 201 1.12 -6.49 19.40
CA THR A 201 0.47 -5.71 18.36
C THR A 201 1.01 -6.10 16.99
N TRP A 202 0.16 -6.24 15.98
CA TRP A 202 0.58 -6.45 14.60
C TRP A 202 1.18 -5.18 14.01
N LEU A 203 2.30 -5.30 13.30
CA LEU A 203 2.79 -4.22 12.43
C LEU A 203 2.26 -4.44 11.01
N LEU A 204 1.39 -3.54 10.53
CA LEU A 204 1.00 -3.45 9.13
C LEU A 204 1.86 -2.38 8.45
N LEU A 205 2.68 -2.79 7.49
CA LEU A 205 3.57 -1.89 6.76
C LEU A 205 3.14 -1.80 5.29
N ASP A 206 2.54 -0.68 4.92
CA ASP A 206 2.18 -0.37 3.52
C ASP A 206 3.39 0.21 2.80
N GLU A 207 3.93 -0.55 1.85
CA GLU A 207 5.09 -0.21 1.06
C GLU A 207 4.75 0.01 -0.43
N THR A 208 3.57 0.54 -0.69
CA THR A 208 3.08 0.85 -2.06
C THR A 208 4.09 1.65 -2.89
N TYR A 209 4.94 2.47 -2.25
CA TYR A 209 5.88 3.37 -2.92
C TYR A 209 7.35 2.97 -2.77
N ARG A 210 7.67 1.79 -2.23
CA ARG A 210 9.05 1.35 -1.97
C ARG A 210 9.95 1.33 -3.21
N ASP A 211 9.39 1.07 -4.41
CA ASP A 211 10.14 1.03 -5.67
C ASP A 211 10.62 2.41 -6.12
N PHE A 212 10.24 3.49 -5.41
CA PHE A 212 10.67 4.86 -5.66
C PHE A 212 11.73 5.37 -4.67
N LEU A 213 12.20 4.52 -3.76
CA LEU A 213 13.32 4.84 -2.89
C LEU A 213 14.57 5.10 -3.72
N SER A 214 15.34 6.13 -3.36
CA SER A 214 16.51 6.56 -4.12
C SER A 214 17.66 5.55 -4.07
N ASP A 215 17.79 4.85 -2.96
CA ASP A 215 18.84 3.85 -2.73
C ASP A 215 18.34 2.45 -3.10
N ALA A 216 18.56 2.07 -4.37
CA ALA A 216 18.07 0.80 -4.90
C ALA A 216 18.89 -0.41 -4.46
N ASP A 217 20.11 -0.18 -3.99
CA ASP A 217 21.04 -1.25 -3.67
C ASP A 217 20.89 -1.72 -2.21
N GLN A 218 20.06 -1.03 -1.42
CA GLN A 218 19.77 -1.39 -0.04
C GLN A 218 18.34 -1.86 0.14
N ALA A 219 18.16 -2.88 0.97
CA ALA A 219 16.82 -3.29 1.39
C ALA A 219 16.13 -2.14 2.14
N PRO A 220 14.83 -1.89 1.91
CA PRO A 220 14.09 -0.86 2.62
C PRO A 220 14.12 -1.04 4.15
N HIS A 221 14.23 -2.29 4.61
CA HIS A 221 14.37 -2.67 6.02
C HIS A 221 14.79 -4.14 6.14
N ASP A 222 15.14 -4.57 7.36
CA ASP A 222 15.56 -5.95 7.66
C ASP A 222 14.48 -6.78 8.37
N LEU A 223 13.21 -6.30 8.45
CA LEU A 223 12.15 -6.94 9.24
C LEU A 223 11.86 -8.39 8.83
N PHE A 224 12.01 -8.73 7.55
CA PHE A 224 11.84 -10.12 7.08
C PHE A 224 12.96 -11.07 7.49
N LYS A 225 14.06 -10.55 8.08
CA LYS A 225 15.16 -11.35 8.65
C LYS A 225 14.92 -11.72 10.12
N GLU A 226 13.95 -11.06 10.78
CA GLU A 226 13.55 -11.44 12.13
C GLU A 226 12.89 -12.82 12.12
N ALA A 227 13.28 -13.70 13.05
CA ALA A 227 12.81 -15.09 13.05
C ALA A 227 11.27 -15.20 13.27
N ASP A 228 10.69 -14.23 13.94
CA ASP A 228 9.27 -14.18 14.32
C ASP A 228 8.41 -13.27 13.42
N TRP A 229 8.99 -12.73 12.32
CA TRP A 229 8.24 -11.86 11.40
C TRP A 229 6.92 -12.48 10.91
N PRO A 230 6.80 -13.80 10.69
CA PRO A 230 5.54 -14.36 10.19
C PRO A 230 4.35 -14.19 11.15
N SER A 231 4.63 -13.94 12.44
CA SER A 231 3.63 -13.78 13.50
C SER A 231 3.38 -12.32 13.90
N HIS A 232 4.13 -11.36 13.34
CA HIS A 232 4.08 -9.96 13.80
C HIS A 232 4.03 -8.93 12.68
N LEU A 233 4.41 -9.31 11.44
CA LEU A 233 4.49 -8.40 10.29
C LEU A 233 3.48 -8.79 9.21
N ILE A 234 2.75 -7.80 8.72
CA ILE A 234 1.94 -7.87 7.50
C ILE A 234 2.41 -6.73 6.60
N GLN A 235 3.06 -7.07 5.49
CA GLN A 235 3.44 -6.08 4.49
C GLN A 235 2.36 -6.00 3.42
N LEU A 236 2.02 -4.77 3.01
CA LEU A 236 1.09 -4.48 1.91
C LEU A 236 1.85 -3.85 0.74
N TYR A 237 1.45 -4.21 -0.47
CA TYR A 237 2.07 -3.68 -1.68
C TYR A 237 1.06 -3.46 -2.80
N SER A 238 1.33 -2.45 -3.64
CA SER A 238 0.53 -2.15 -4.83
C SER A 238 1.38 -2.20 -6.10
N PHE A 239 0.99 -3.02 -7.07
CA PHE A 239 1.59 -2.99 -8.40
C PHE A 239 1.16 -1.77 -9.23
N SER A 240 0.17 -1.01 -8.77
CA SER A 240 -0.41 0.14 -9.48
C SER A 240 0.62 1.23 -9.82
N LYS A 241 1.61 1.43 -8.95
CA LYS A 241 2.53 2.57 -9.02
C LYS A 241 3.76 2.26 -9.86
N SER A 242 4.53 1.26 -9.47
CA SER A 242 5.77 0.88 -10.15
C SER A 242 5.56 0.35 -11.58
N PHE A 243 4.39 -0.24 -11.86
CA PHE A 243 4.04 -0.72 -13.21
C PHE A 243 3.10 0.23 -13.99
N CYS A 244 2.68 1.35 -13.40
CA CYS A 244 1.75 2.32 -14.01
C CYS A 244 0.41 1.71 -14.45
N ILE A 245 -0.14 0.79 -13.68
CA ILE A 245 -1.39 0.06 -13.99
C ILE A 245 -2.49 0.24 -12.90
N PRO A 246 -2.76 1.47 -12.41
CA PRO A 246 -3.70 1.66 -11.31
C PRO A 246 -5.11 1.19 -11.65
N GLY A 247 -5.52 1.28 -12.91
CA GLY A 247 -6.83 0.83 -13.39
C GLY A 247 -7.02 -0.69 -13.39
N HIS A 248 -5.93 -1.48 -13.37
CA HIS A 248 -5.97 -2.94 -13.39
C HIS A 248 -6.10 -3.58 -12.02
N ARG A 249 -6.09 -2.77 -10.94
CA ARG A 249 -6.38 -3.18 -9.58
C ARG A 249 -5.61 -4.44 -9.14
N LEU A 250 -4.30 -4.32 -8.90
CA LEU A 250 -3.48 -5.42 -8.41
C LEU A 250 -2.64 -4.99 -7.21
N GLY A 251 -2.69 -5.79 -6.14
CA GLY A 251 -1.92 -5.63 -4.92
C GLY A 251 -1.52 -6.97 -4.33
N ALA A 252 -0.72 -6.94 -3.28
CA ALA A 252 -0.28 -8.13 -2.57
C ALA A 252 -0.20 -7.88 -1.06
N ILE A 253 -0.40 -8.96 -0.31
CA ILE A 253 -0.05 -9.10 1.09
C ILE A 253 1.14 -10.05 1.18
N VAL A 254 2.14 -9.71 1.98
CA VAL A 254 3.22 -10.61 2.40
C VAL A 254 3.10 -10.80 3.91
N ALA A 255 2.84 -12.03 4.34
CA ALA A 255 2.63 -12.36 5.74
C ALA A 255 3.02 -13.83 6.04
N GLY A 256 2.97 -14.23 7.29
CA GLY A 256 3.10 -15.64 7.66
C GLY A 256 2.04 -16.52 6.98
N ALA A 257 2.36 -17.77 6.71
CA ALA A 257 1.47 -18.68 5.98
C ALA A 257 0.10 -18.84 6.68
N ASP A 258 0.06 -18.87 8.01
CA ASP A 258 -1.18 -18.94 8.78
C ASP A 258 -2.04 -17.66 8.61
N MET A 259 -1.40 -16.49 8.53
CA MET A 259 -2.09 -15.24 8.24
C MET A 259 -2.63 -15.24 6.81
N VAL A 260 -1.84 -15.68 5.82
CA VAL A 260 -2.30 -15.83 4.42
C VAL A 260 -3.51 -16.75 4.32
N ALA A 261 -3.52 -17.87 5.06
CA ALA A 261 -4.66 -18.78 5.09
C ALA A 261 -5.93 -18.13 5.71
N ASN A 262 -5.78 -17.25 6.69
CA ASN A 262 -6.91 -16.49 7.24
C ASN A 262 -7.38 -15.37 6.31
N VAL A 263 -6.45 -14.67 5.65
CA VAL A 263 -6.78 -13.70 4.60
C VAL A 263 -7.57 -14.38 3.47
N ALA A 264 -7.20 -15.61 3.06
CA ALA A 264 -7.91 -16.35 2.03
C ALA A 264 -9.39 -16.60 2.38
N LYS A 265 -9.71 -16.86 3.67
CA LYS A 265 -11.12 -17.01 4.13
C LYS A 265 -11.93 -15.72 3.95
N ALA A 266 -11.31 -14.57 4.26
CA ALA A 266 -11.94 -13.27 4.06
C ALA A 266 -12.10 -12.97 2.58
N MET A 267 -11.07 -13.24 1.78
CA MET A 267 -11.05 -12.94 0.35
C MET A 267 -12.00 -13.81 -0.47
N ASP A 268 -12.22 -15.07 -0.09
CA ASP A 268 -13.24 -15.93 -0.70
C ASP A 268 -14.64 -15.30 -0.63
N ASN A 269 -14.95 -14.66 0.50
CA ASN A 269 -16.24 -13.99 0.71
C ASN A 269 -16.30 -12.57 0.10
N LEU A 270 -15.17 -11.86 0.00
CA LEU A 270 -15.13 -10.50 -0.54
C LEU A 270 -15.11 -10.47 -2.09
N GLN A 271 -14.44 -11.43 -2.72
CA GLN A 271 -14.21 -11.39 -4.17
C GLN A 271 -13.97 -12.76 -4.82
N ILE A 272 -13.86 -13.85 -4.07
CA ILE A 272 -13.43 -15.19 -4.51
C ILE A 272 -11.94 -15.17 -4.87
N CYS A 273 -11.55 -14.46 -5.94
CA CYS A 273 -10.14 -14.32 -6.36
C CYS A 273 -9.91 -12.97 -7.02
N ALA A 274 -8.69 -12.46 -6.99
CA ALA A 274 -8.32 -11.26 -7.73
C ALA A 274 -8.36 -11.50 -9.25
N THR A 275 -8.59 -10.44 -10.02
CA THR A 275 -8.65 -10.52 -11.49
C THR A 275 -7.41 -11.19 -12.07
N ARG A 276 -7.57 -12.24 -12.89
CA ARG A 276 -6.49 -13.11 -13.36
C ARG A 276 -5.55 -12.44 -14.38
N ALA A 277 -6.12 -11.72 -15.35
CA ALA A 277 -5.32 -11.11 -16.42
C ALA A 277 -4.17 -10.23 -15.94
N PRO A 278 -4.36 -9.26 -15.02
CA PRO A 278 -3.24 -8.48 -14.50
C PRO A 278 -2.24 -9.31 -13.68
N GLN A 279 -2.68 -10.40 -13.03
CA GLN A 279 -1.77 -11.30 -12.34
C GLN A 279 -0.79 -11.98 -13.31
N ILE A 280 -1.31 -12.50 -14.41
CA ILE A 280 -0.49 -13.15 -15.45
C ILE A 280 0.43 -12.13 -16.13
N ALA A 281 -0.07 -10.93 -16.42
CA ALA A 281 0.74 -9.89 -17.02
C ALA A 281 1.91 -9.48 -16.13
N VAL A 282 1.65 -9.21 -14.84
CA VAL A 282 2.68 -8.81 -13.88
C VAL A 282 3.68 -9.94 -13.61
N SER A 283 3.25 -11.22 -13.54
CA SER A 283 4.18 -12.33 -13.36
C SER A 283 5.24 -12.42 -14.47
N ARG A 284 4.87 -12.03 -15.70
CA ARG A 284 5.77 -11.96 -16.85
C ARG A 284 6.63 -10.68 -16.87
N ALA A 285 6.21 -9.64 -16.15
CA ALA A 285 6.81 -8.30 -16.21
C ALA A 285 7.79 -8.03 -15.07
N ILE A 286 7.70 -8.72 -13.92
CA ILE A 286 8.49 -8.43 -12.73
C ILE A 286 9.99 -8.35 -13.05
N GLU A 287 10.56 -9.37 -13.66
CA GLU A 287 11.98 -9.43 -13.98
C GLU A 287 12.32 -8.63 -15.27
N PRO A 288 11.64 -8.85 -16.42
CA PRO A 288 12.03 -8.18 -17.66
C PRO A 288 11.91 -6.67 -17.63
N LEU A 289 11.00 -6.11 -16.84
CA LEU A 289 10.80 -4.66 -16.75
C LEU A 289 11.54 -4.01 -15.55
N GLN A 290 12.50 -4.69 -14.94
CA GLN A 290 13.25 -4.14 -13.82
C GLN A 290 14.00 -2.86 -14.23
N SER A 291 14.76 -2.89 -15.34
CA SER A 291 15.52 -1.72 -15.77
C SER A 291 14.63 -0.53 -16.10
N TRP A 292 13.45 -0.77 -16.71
CA TRP A 292 12.47 0.29 -16.97
C TRP A 292 11.93 0.91 -15.68
N ARG A 293 11.66 0.10 -14.65
CA ARG A 293 11.25 0.63 -13.34
C ARG A 293 12.37 1.44 -12.68
N ASP A 294 13.62 1.00 -12.81
CA ASP A 294 14.78 1.71 -12.29
C ASP A 294 14.99 3.06 -12.97
N ASP A 295 14.80 3.14 -14.29
CA ASP A 295 14.89 4.40 -15.04
C ASP A 295 13.76 5.36 -14.65
N ASN A 296 12.55 4.86 -14.46
CA ASN A 296 11.43 5.66 -13.96
C ASN A 296 11.65 6.15 -12.53
N ARG A 297 12.24 5.34 -11.65
CA ARG A 297 12.64 5.77 -10.31
C ARG A 297 13.61 6.95 -10.37
N LYS A 298 14.66 6.86 -11.21
CA LYS A 298 15.62 7.96 -11.42
C LYS A 298 14.94 9.22 -11.96
N GLU A 299 14.00 9.06 -12.88
CA GLU A 299 13.24 10.18 -13.43
C GLU A 299 12.34 10.84 -12.36
N ILE A 300 11.67 10.07 -11.51
CA ILE A 300 10.88 10.61 -10.39
C ILE A 300 11.80 11.36 -9.41
N ALA A 301 12.96 10.80 -9.06
CA ALA A 301 13.93 11.48 -8.20
C ALA A 301 14.41 12.81 -8.83
N ARG A 302 14.68 12.84 -10.13
CA ARG A 302 15.04 14.06 -10.87
C ARG A 302 13.92 15.11 -10.84
N ARG A 303 12.66 14.70 -11.00
CA ARG A 303 11.49 15.60 -10.91
C ARG A 303 11.30 16.15 -9.50
N ALA A 304 11.45 15.32 -8.48
CA ALA A 304 11.38 15.73 -7.08
C ALA A 304 12.44 16.80 -6.76
N GLU A 305 13.68 16.59 -7.22
CA GLU A 305 14.75 17.58 -7.03
C GLU A 305 14.47 18.88 -7.78
N ALA A 306 14.00 18.83 -9.03
CA ALA A 306 13.62 20.01 -9.79
C ALA A 306 12.50 20.81 -9.09
N LEU A 307 11.50 20.11 -8.52
CA LEU A 307 10.44 20.75 -7.75
C LEU A 307 11.00 21.40 -6.47
N ARG A 308 11.85 20.68 -5.72
CA ARG A 308 12.50 21.20 -4.50
C ARG A 308 13.27 22.49 -4.78
N VAL A 309 14.07 22.49 -5.84
CA VAL A 309 14.84 23.68 -6.25
C VAL A 309 13.92 24.82 -6.65
N SER A 310 12.86 24.55 -7.42
CA SER A 310 11.91 25.57 -7.85
C SER A 310 11.15 26.18 -6.67
N MET A 311 10.76 25.35 -5.70
CA MET A 311 9.96 25.78 -4.54
C MET A 311 10.81 26.46 -3.46
N SER A 312 12.11 26.23 -3.39
CA SER A 312 13.00 26.83 -2.38
C SER A 312 13.00 28.38 -2.38
N ASN A 313 12.60 29.01 -3.49
CA ASN A 313 12.50 30.46 -3.64
C ASN A 313 11.06 30.98 -3.46
N VAL A 314 10.09 30.13 -3.15
CA VAL A 314 8.69 30.52 -2.96
C VAL A 314 8.45 30.78 -1.48
N VAL A 315 8.08 32.02 -1.16
CA VAL A 315 7.80 32.41 0.24
C VAL A 315 6.60 31.63 0.77
N GLY A 316 6.78 30.98 1.92
CA GLY A 316 5.72 30.22 2.58
C GLY A 316 5.70 28.72 2.24
N TRP A 317 6.75 28.25 1.57
CA TRP A 317 6.94 26.81 1.27
C TRP A 317 8.16 26.26 2.00
#